data_9e36eb255538d51b5a2256658278afa2
#
_entry.id   9e36eb255538d51b5a2256658278afa2
#
_cell.length_a   1.000
_cell.length_b   1.000
_cell.length_c   1.000
_cell.angle_alpha   90.00
_cell.angle_beta   90.00
_cell.angle_gamma   90.00
#
_symmetry.space_group_name_H-M   'P 1'
#
loop_
_entity.id
_entity.type
_entity.pdbx_description
1 polymer ?
#
loop_
_entity_poly.entity_id
_entity_poly.type
_entity_poly.pdbx_seq_one_letter_code
_entity_poly.pdbx_strand_id
1 'polypeptide(L)'
;MSVRLRMRQALPAAMRARDKAAVSALRAALAALDNAEAVPVDEAELRGLALEQSPVGVGVTEAARRELSERGVVDVVRAEAAVRLDVAAQLTAPAHADRATQLRAEAAVLLRFLDGPGTA
;
A
#
# COMPACT_ATOMS: atom_id res chain seq x y z
N MET A 1 -17.72 -0.95 -5.65
CA MET A 1 -16.37 -1.19 -6.16
C MET A 1 -15.37 -0.96 -5.03
N SER A 2 -14.42 -1.85 -4.89
CA SER A 2 -13.45 -1.77 -3.79
C SER A 2 -12.47 -0.61 -3.96
N VAL A 3 -11.89 -0.17 -2.86
CA VAL A 3 -10.86 0.87 -2.86
C VAL A 3 -9.69 0.44 -3.73
N ARG A 4 -9.21 -0.81 -3.55
CA ARG A 4 -8.08 -1.32 -4.35
C ARG A 4 -8.39 -1.27 -5.84
N LEU A 5 -9.56 -1.70 -6.25
CA LEU A 5 -9.92 -1.71 -7.67
C LEU A 5 -10.00 -0.30 -8.24
N ARG A 6 -10.59 0.63 -7.49
CA ARG A 6 -10.64 2.04 -7.92
C ARG A 6 -9.24 2.62 -8.08
N MET A 7 -8.33 2.29 -7.17
CA MET A 7 -6.93 2.74 -7.26
C MET A 7 -6.24 2.16 -8.49
N ARG A 8 -6.44 0.87 -8.75
CA ARG A 8 -5.85 0.24 -9.94
C ARG A 8 -6.37 0.87 -11.23
N GLN A 9 -7.65 1.19 -11.26
CA GLN A 9 -8.25 1.80 -12.45
C GLN A 9 -7.81 3.25 -12.64
N ALA A 10 -7.50 3.95 -11.55
CA ALA A 10 -7.06 5.34 -11.62
C ALA A 10 -5.61 5.49 -12.09
N LEU A 11 -4.78 4.48 -11.90
CA LEU A 11 -3.36 4.58 -12.20
C LEU A 11 -3.04 4.89 -13.66
N PRO A 12 -3.63 4.22 -14.66
CA PRO A 12 -3.34 4.57 -16.05
C PRO A 12 -3.66 6.01 -16.41
N ALA A 13 -4.77 6.55 -15.90
CA ALA A 13 -5.14 7.95 -16.16
C ALA A 13 -4.15 8.91 -15.52
N ALA A 14 -3.70 8.61 -14.31
CA ALA A 14 -2.68 9.41 -13.62
C ALA A 14 -1.37 9.43 -14.41
N MET A 15 -0.99 8.27 -14.96
CA MET A 15 0.23 8.17 -15.77
C MET A 15 0.10 8.99 -17.05
N ARG A 16 -1.05 8.93 -17.72
CA ARG A 16 -1.28 9.73 -18.93
C ARG A 16 -1.27 11.23 -18.64
N ALA A 17 -1.81 11.62 -17.50
CA ALA A 17 -1.83 13.02 -17.07
C ALA A 17 -0.50 13.50 -16.53
N ARG A 18 0.47 12.59 -16.35
CA ARG A 18 1.77 12.89 -15.76
C ARG A 18 1.63 13.52 -14.36
N ASP A 19 0.64 13.05 -13.62
CA ASP A 19 0.41 13.45 -12.26
C ASP A 19 1.33 12.67 -11.34
N LYS A 20 2.50 13.23 -11.05
CA LYS A 20 3.56 12.55 -10.30
C LYS A 20 3.10 12.13 -8.91
N ALA A 21 2.37 12.99 -8.22
CA ALA A 21 1.90 12.67 -6.88
C ALA A 21 0.92 11.49 -6.91
N ALA A 22 -0.03 11.51 -7.84
CA ALA A 22 -0.99 10.42 -7.96
C ALA A 22 -0.32 9.10 -8.34
N VAL A 23 0.59 9.12 -9.32
CA VAL A 23 1.30 7.91 -9.74
C VAL A 23 2.10 7.33 -8.58
N SER A 24 2.88 8.16 -7.90
CA SER A 24 3.70 7.72 -6.77
C SER A 24 2.85 7.16 -5.64
N ALA A 25 1.79 7.87 -5.26
CA ALA A 25 0.91 7.45 -4.18
C ALA A 25 0.20 6.14 -4.50
N LEU A 26 -0.36 6.02 -5.71
CA LEU A 26 -1.09 4.82 -6.11
C LEU A 26 -0.18 3.59 -6.19
N ARG A 27 0.99 3.74 -6.80
CA ARG A 27 1.95 2.63 -6.87
C ARG A 27 2.39 2.17 -5.49
N ALA A 28 2.72 3.12 -4.61
CA ALA A 28 3.18 2.78 -3.27
C ALA A 28 2.07 2.11 -2.45
N ALA A 29 0.86 2.62 -2.53
CA ALA A 29 -0.26 2.04 -1.77
C ALA A 29 -0.61 0.64 -2.28
N LEU A 30 -0.63 0.45 -3.60
CA LEU A 30 -0.89 -0.88 -4.17
C LEU A 30 0.19 -1.88 -3.76
N ALA A 31 1.47 -1.45 -3.75
CA ALA A 31 2.56 -2.29 -3.28
C ALA A 31 2.43 -2.60 -1.79
N ALA A 32 2.01 -1.62 -0.98
CA ALA A 32 1.79 -1.85 0.45
C ALA A 32 0.68 -2.88 0.70
N LEU A 33 -0.37 -2.85 -0.12
CA LEU A 33 -1.44 -3.85 -0.03
C LEU A 33 -0.92 -5.24 -0.36
N ASP A 34 -0.13 -5.35 -1.42
CA ASP A 34 0.47 -6.64 -1.80
C ASP A 34 1.40 -7.17 -0.71
N ASN A 35 2.20 -6.27 -0.11
CA ASN A 35 3.10 -6.66 0.98
C ASN A 35 2.32 -7.10 2.22
N ALA A 36 1.21 -6.45 2.53
CA ALA A 36 0.39 -6.81 3.67
C ALA A 36 -0.26 -8.18 3.49
N GLU A 37 -0.56 -8.55 2.25
CA GLU A 37 -1.12 -9.87 1.93
C GLU A 37 -0.07 -10.97 1.88
N ALA A 38 1.19 -10.61 1.67
CA ALA A 38 2.29 -11.55 1.73
C ALA A 38 2.67 -11.76 3.19
N VAL A 39 1.84 -12.52 3.90
CA VAL A 39 2.04 -12.76 5.33
C VAL A 39 3.38 -13.46 5.54
N PRO A 40 4.30 -12.86 6.32
CA PRO A 40 5.55 -13.53 6.59
C PRO A 40 5.29 -14.81 7.37
N VAL A 41 5.82 -15.92 6.86
CA VAL A 41 5.77 -17.18 7.57
C VAL A 41 6.80 -17.11 8.67
N ASP A 42 6.40 -17.37 9.92
CA ASP A 42 7.31 -17.41 11.06
C ASP A 42 8.44 -18.39 10.73
N GLU A 43 9.68 -18.00 10.99
CA GLU A 43 10.82 -18.86 10.74
C GLU A 43 10.72 -20.21 11.43
N ALA A 44 10.17 -20.23 12.64
CA ALA A 44 9.97 -21.46 13.37
C ALA A 44 8.97 -22.38 12.68
N GLU A 45 7.88 -21.80 12.17
CA GLU A 45 6.89 -22.55 11.41
C GLU A 45 7.48 -23.04 10.10
N LEU A 46 8.24 -22.21 9.43
CA LEU A 46 8.87 -22.60 8.17
C LEU A 46 9.86 -23.73 8.37
N ARG A 47 10.67 -23.68 9.41
CA ARG A 47 11.60 -24.75 9.74
C ARG A 47 10.89 -26.03 10.11
N GLY A 48 9.80 -25.92 10.88
CA GLY A 48 8.98 -27.06 11.23
C GLY A 48 8.40 -27.74 10.00
N LEU A 49 7.85 -26.96 9.09
CA LEU A 49 7.31 -27.46 7.85
C LEU A 49 8.39 -28.12 6.98
N ALA A 50 9.57 -27.49 6.92
CA ALA A 50 10.69 -28.04 6.15
C ALA A 50 11.19 -29.38 6.70
N LEU A 51 11.20 -29.51 8.02
CA LEU A 51 11.65 -30.77 8.65
C LEU A 51 10.63 -31.88 8.49
N GLU A 52 9.35 -31.56 8.55
CA GLU A 52 8.28 -32.54 8.46
C GLU A 52 7.90 -32.89 7.03
N GLN A 53 8.03 -31.92 6.14
CA GLN A 53 7.52 -32.02 4.77
C GLN A 53 8.56 -31.54 3.75
N SER A 54 9.81 -31.85 3.99
CA SER A 54 10.90 -31.33 3.17
C SER A 54 10.73 -31.53 1.65
N PRO A 55 10.11 -32.61 1.16
CA PRO A 55 9.93 -32.74 -0.28
C PRO A 55 8.84 -31.84 -0.88
N VAL A 56 8.11 -31.12 -0.05
CA VAL A 56 6.92 -30.38 -0.48
C VAL A 56 7.05 -28.88 -0.23
N GLY A 57 8.25 -28.37 -0.22
CA GLY A 57 8.50 -26.98 0.13
C GLY A 57 7.92 -25.96 -0.83
N VAL A 58 7.60 -26.35 -2.07
CA VAL A 58 7.12 -25.43 -3.09
C VAL A 58 5.75 -24.83 -2.78
N GLY A 59 4.84 -25.63 -2.24
CA GLY A 59 3.49 -25.18 -1.93
C GLY A 59 3.41 -24.26 -0.71
N VAL A 60 4.41 -24.26 0.14
CA VAL A 60 4.40 -23.50 1.39
C VAL A 60 4.44 -21.98 1.14
N THR A 61 5.20 -21.56 0.15
CA THR A 61 5.33 -20.15 -0.19
C THR A 61 4.00 -19.56 -0.68
N GLU A 62 3.27 -20.30 -1.48
CA GLU A 62 1.98 -19.84 -2.01
C GLU A 62 0.92 -19.79 -0.92
N ALA A 63 0.96 -20.71 0.04
CA ALA A 63 0.00 -20.75 1.13
C ALA A 63 0.15 -19.58 2.11
N ALA A 64 1.23 -18.83 2.03
CA ALA A 64 1.48 -17.71 2.93
C ALA A 64 0.70 -16.44 2.57
N ARG A 65 -0.01 -16.41 1.46
CA ARG A 65 -0.78 -15.23 1.08
C ARG A 65 -2.13 -15.20 1.79
N ARG A 66 -2.48 -14.01 2.27
CA ARG A 66 -3.77 -13.79 2.93
C ARG A 66 -4.42 -12.56 2.31
N GLU A 67 -5.63 -12.74 1.79
CA GLU A 67 -6.38 -11.65 1.22
C GLU A 67 -6.88 -10.71 2.31
N LEU A 68 -6.67 -9.41 2.11
CA LEU A 68 -7.17 -8.40 3.03
C LEU A 68 -8.68 -8.19 2.85
N SER A 69 -9.38 -7.97 3.97
CA SER A 69 -10.74 -7.48 3.93
C SER A 69 -10.76 -6.05 3.41
N GLU A 70 -11.93 -5.56 3.03
CA GLU A 70 -12.06 -4.15 2.63
C GLU A 70 -11.61 -3.22 3.74
N ARG A 71 -11.93 -3.53 4.99
CA ARG A 71 -11.45 -2.74 6.12
C ARG A 71 -9.94 -2.78 6.24
N GLY A 72 -9.34 -3.93 6.02
CA GLY A 72 -7.88 -4.06 6.02
C GLY A 72 -7.24 -3.22 4.93
N VAL A 73 -7.84 -3.19 3.74
CA VAL A 73 -7.38 -2.35 2.64
C VAL A 73 -7.43 -0.88 3.06
N VAL A 74 -8.54 -0.43 3.61
CA VAL A 74 -8.70 0.95 4.09
C VAL A 74 -7.64 1.29 5.13
N ASP A 75 -7.40 0.39 6.08
CA ASP A 75 -6.41 0.63 7.13
C ASP A 75 -5.00 0.79 6.57
N VAL A 76 -4.61 -0.04 5.59
CA VAL A 76 -3.29 0.07 4.96
C VAL A 76 -3.15 1.39 4.20
N VAL A 77 -4.17 1.75 3.42
CA VAL A 77 -4.13 3.00 2.65
C VAL A 77 -4.08 4.22 3.58
N ARG A 78 -4.87 4.18 4.67
CA ARG A 78 -4.85 5.25 5.66
C ARG A 78 -3.48 5.39 6.31
N ALA A 79 -2.83 4.28 6.63
CA ALA A 79 -1.49 4.30 7.21
C ALA A 79 -0.46 4.89 6.23
N GLU A 80 -0.58 4.58 4.95
CA GLU A 80 0.30 5.15 3.93
C GLU A 80 0.14 6.68 3.85
N ALA A 81 -1.09 7.16 3.93
CA ALA A 81 -1.34 8.61 3.96
C ALA A 81 -0.76 9.25 5.22
N ALA A 82 -0.95 8.61 6.37
CA ALA A 82 -0.47 9.13 7.66
C ALA A 82 1.04 9.26 7.70
N VAL A 83 1.76 8.26 7.20
CA VAL A 83 3.23 8.29 7.14
C VAL A 83 3.69 9.50 6.31
N ARG A 84 3.06 9.74 5.18
CA ARG A 84 3.43 10.87 4.32
C ARG A 84 3.20 12.21 5.01
N LEU A 85 2.08 12.35 5.71
CA LEU A 85 1.79 13.58 6.44
C LEU A 85 2.78 13.79 7.60
N ASP A 86 3.13 12.72 8.30
CA ASP A 86 4.11 12.80 9.40
C ASP A 86 5.49 13.21 8.90
N VAL A 87 5.94 12.60 7.80
CA VAL A 87 7.25 12.96 7.22
C VAL A 87 7.22 14.39 6.72
N ALA A 88 6.15 14.81 6.05
CA ALA A 88 6.03 16.19 5.57
C ALA A 88 6.12 17.20 6.72
N ALA A 89 5.49 16.87 7.85
CA ALA A 89 5.53 17.75 9.03
C ALA A 89 6.94 17.89 9.61
N GLN A 90 7.79 16.88 9.42
CA GLN A 90 9.17 16.92 9.90
C GLN A 90 10.11 17.65 8.95
N LEU A 91 9.73 17.83 7.68
CA LEU A 91 10.56 18.47 6.67
C LEU A 91 10.33 19.98 6.71
N THR A 92 10.91 20.63 7.70
CA THR A 92 10.69 22.06 7.93
C THR A 92 11.73 22.97 7.30
N ALA A 93 12.88 22.44 6.89
CA ALA A 93 13.91 23.24 6.24
C ALA A 93 13.45 23.68 4.85
N PRO A 94 13.80 24.92 4.43
CA PRO A 94 13.39 25.41 3.11
C PRO A 94 13.83 24.51 1.95
N ALA A 95 14.98 23.88 2.07
CA ALA A 95 15.49 22.97 1.03
C ALA A 95 14.58 21.77 0.81
N HIS A 96 13.71 21.42 1.76
CA HIS A 96 12.80 20.27 1.69
C HIS A 96 11.36 20.67 1.40
N ALA A 97 11.11 21.95 1.11
CA ALA A 97 9.73 22.42 0.91
C ALA A 97 9.01 21.69 -0.23
N ASP A 98 9.70 21.45 -1.33
CA ASP A 98 9.11 20.75 -2.47
C ASP A 98 8.79 19.30 -2.13
N ARG A 99 9.67 18.65 -1.39
CA ARG A 99 9.43 17.27 -0.96
C ARG A 99 8.22 17.19 -0.02
N ALA A 100 8.12 18.13 0.92
CA ALA A 100 6.99 18.17 1.84
C ALA A 100 5.68 18.40 1.08
N THR A 101 5.68 19.30 0.09
CA THR A 101 4.50 19.54 -0.74
C THR A 101 4.10 18.30 -1.52
N GLN A 102 5.08 17.58 -2.09
CA GLN A 102 4.83 16.33 -2.82
C GLN A 102 4.19 15.29 -1.90
N LEU A 103 4.73 15.12 -0.70
CA LEU A 103 4.19 14.14 0.26
C LEU A 103 2.76 14.47 0.67
N ARG A 104 2.45 15.75 0.88
CA ARG A 104 1.07 16.16 1.21
C ARG A 104 0.13 15.90 0.04
N ALA A 105 0.58 16.12 -1.18
CA ALA A 105 -0.21 15.84 -2.36
C ALA A 105 -0.49 14.33 -2.50
N GLU A 106 0.52 13.50 -2.23
CA GLU A 106 0.35 12.04 -2.25
C GLU A 106 -0.65 11.59 -1.21
N ALA A 107 -0.55 12.11 0.01
CA ALA A 107 -1.49 11.78 1.08
C ALA A 107 -2.92 12.19 0.69
N ALA A 108 -3.08 13.35 0.09
CA ALA A 108 -4.40 13.83 -0.35
C ALA A 108 -5.01 12.90 -1.40
N VAL A 109 -4.21 12.41 -2.33
CA VAL A 109 -4.68 11.43 -3.32
C VAL A 109 -5.23 10.19 -2.62
N LEU A 110 -4.48 9.61 -1.69
CA LEU A 110 -4.89 8.40 -1.00
C LEU A 110 -6.15 8.63 -0.17
N LEU A 111 -6.24 9.75 0.54
CA LEU A 111 -7.40 10.05 1.36
C LEU A 111 -8.68 10.22 0.53
N ARG A 112 -8.56 10.75 -0.68
CA ARG A 112 -9.72 10.86 -1.58
C ARG A 112 -10.31 9.51 -1.93
N PHE A 113 -9.46 8.48 -2.09
CA PHE A 113 -9.97 7.14 -2.37
C PHE A 113 -10.71 6.55 -1.18
N LEU A 114 -10.33 6.92 0.03
CA LEU A 114 -11.02 6.47 1.24
C LEU A 114 -12.38 7.17 1.42
N ASP A 115 -12.47 8.42 0.97
CA ASP A 115 -13.70 9.17 1.04
C ASP A 115 -14.66 8.87 -0.12
N GLY A 116 -14.26 8.18 -1.09
CA GLY A 116 -14.89 7.76 -2.33
C GLY A 116 -16.40 7.96 -2.55
N PRO A 117 -16.92 7.60 -3.72
CA PRO A 117 -18.30 7.92 -4.06
C PRO A 117 -19.35 7.29 -3.15
N GLY A 118 -19.02 6.28 -2.38
CA GLY A 118 -19.95 5.65 -1.45
C GLY A 118 -20.23 6.44 -0.19
N THR A 119 -19.48 7.50 0.08
CA THR A 119 -19.59 8.28 1.31
C THR A 119 -20.28 9.62 1.11
N ALA A 120 -20.65 9.92 -0.10
CA ALA A 120 -21.29 11.20 -0.42
C ALA A 120 -22.67 11.33 0.20
#